data_4e836073feed557db5d3236d486595f8
#
_entry.id   4e836073feed557db5d3236d486595f8
#
_cell.length_a   1.000
_cell.length_b   1.000
_cell.length_c   1.000
_cell.angle_alpha   90.00
_cell.angle_beta   90.00
_cell.angle_gamma   90.00
#
_symmetry.space_group_name_H-M   'P 1'
#
loop_
_entity.id
_entity.type
_entity.pdbx_description
1 polymer ?
#
loop_
_entity_poly.entity_id
_entity_poly.type
_entity_poly.pdbx_seq_one_letter_code
_entity_poly.pdbx_strand_id
1 'polypeptide(L)' 'MASPATAFGSITETDVRRGVPVTSVAAAAAALQLPVAEVLEWLSISPRTWVRRKQQGVLDVLEGDRVARLHRLVRRAQ' A
#
# COMPACT_ATOMS: atom_id res chain seq x y z
N MET A 1 -0.30 19.25 -6.95
CA MET A 1 0.49 18.44 -6.01
C MET A 1 -0.41 17.36 -5.42
N ALA A 2 -0.01 16.11 -5.56
CA ALA A 2 -0.84 15.00 -5.07
C ALA A 2 -0.68 14.86 -3.56
N SER A 3 -1.81 14.80 -2.84
CA SER A 3 -1.80 14.45 -1.42
C SER A 3 -1.59 12.95 -1.26
N PRO A 4 -1.18 12.46 -0.08
CA PRO A 4 -1.07 11.02 0.17
C PRO A 4 -2.38 10.29 -0.08
N ALA A 5 -3.51 10.89 0.26
CA ALA A 5 -4.81 10.29 -0.01
C ALA A 5 -5.08 10.17 -1.51
N THR A 6 -4.68 11.17 -2.30
CA THR A 6 -4.81 11.14 -3.75
C THR A 6 -3.93 10.04 -4.35
N ALA A 7 -2.69 9.93 -3.88
CA ALA A 7 -1.78 8.89 -4.35
C ALA A 7 -2.33 7.49 -4.06
N PHE A 8 -2.88 7.27 -2.84
CA PHE A 8 -3.49 6.01 -2.48
C PHE A 8 -4.77 5.73 -3.29
N GLY A 9 -5.58 6.77 -3.52
CA GLY A 9 -6.83 6.67 -4.26
C GLY A 9 -6.64 6.46 -5.76
N SER A 10 -5.41 6.61 -6.27
CA SER A 10 -5.11 6.52 -7.69
C SER A 10 -4.52 5.17 -8.10
N ILE A 11 -4.46 4.19 -7.20
CA ILE A 11 -3.92 2.88 -7.53
C ILE A 11 -4.81 2.19 -8.55
N THR A 12 -4.26 1.91 -9.72
CA THR A 12 -4.95 1.25 -10.82
C THR A 12 -4.32 -0.10 -11.09
N GLU A 13 -4.94 -0.89 -11.95
CA GLU A 13 -4.37 -2.16 -12.38
C GLU A 13 -3.01 -1.99 -13.06
N THR A 14 -2.84 -0.90 -13.81
CA THR A 14 -1.57 -0.57 -14.42
C THR A 14 -0.50 -0.31 -13.36
N ASP A 15 -0.86 0.39 -12.28
CA ASP A 15 0.06 0.68 -11.19
C ASP A 15 0.51 -0.61 -10.51
N VAL A 16 -0.39 -1.57 -10.33
CA VAL A 16 -0.04 -2.87 -9.74
C VAL A 16 1.00 -3.58 -10.60
N ARG A 17 0.87 -3.53 -11.92
CA ARG A 17 1.83 -4.16 -12.84
C ARG A 17 3.19 -3.47 -12.85
N ARG A 18 3.21 -2.15 -12.72
CA ARG A 18 4.45 -1.35 -12.72
C ARG A 18 5.16 -1.36 -11.37
N GLY A 19 4.50 -1.80 -10.33
CA GLY A 19 5.01 -1.76 -8.99
C GLY A 19 4.36 -0.64 -8.18
N VAL A 20 3.59 -1.02 -7.18
CA VAL A 20 2.94 -0.07 -6.29
C VAL A 20 4.00 0.52 -5.35
N PRO A 21 4.07 1.86 -5.22
CA PRO A 21 5.06 2.47 -4.34
C PRO A 21 4.86 2.04 -2.88
N VAL A 22 5.96 1.86 -2.15
CA VAL A 22 5.90 1.52 -0.72
C VAL A 22 5.16 2.58 0.10
N THR A 23 5.15 3.84 -0.37
CA THR A 23 4.42 4.93 0.28
C THR A 23 2.92 4.66 0.33
N SER A 24 2.39 3.81 -0.55
CA SER A 24 0.97 3.43 -0.53
C SER A 24 0.59 2.68 0.74
N VAL A 25 1.53 1.92 1.33
CA VAL A 25 1.29 1.23 2.61
C VAL A 25 1.14 2.24 3.73
N ALA A 26 2.01 3.25 3.78
CA ALA A 26 1.90 4.31 4.78
C ALA A 26 0.61 5.11 4.61
N ALA A 27 0.21 5.39 3.35
CA ALA A 27 -1.03 6.09 3.06
C ALA A 27 -2.25 5.28 3.54
N ALA A 28 -2.23 3.97 3.33
CA ALA A 28 -3.30 3.08 3.80
C ALA A 28 -3.37 3.08 5.33
N ALA A 29 -2.23 2.99 5.99
CA ALA A 29 -2.17 3.03 7.46
C ALA A 29 -2.74 4.34 8.00
N ALA A 30 -2.39 5.47 7.38
CA ALA A 30 -2.91 6.77 7.78
C ALA A 30 -4.43 6.85 7.57
N ALA A 31 -4.94 6.35 6.46
CA ALA A 31 -6.37 6.34 6.15
C ALA A 31 -7.16 5.48 7.15
N LEU A 32 -6.58 4.39 7.61
CA LEU A 32 -7.20 3.47 8.56
C LEU A 32 -6.93 3.86 10.02
N GLN A 33 -6.05 4.83 10.25
CA GLN A 33 -5.60 5.23 11.59
C GLN A 33 -4.97 4.06 12.36
N LEU A 34 -4.18 3.27 11.65
CA LEU A 34 -3.50 2.09 12.20
C LEU A 34 -1.99 2.23 12.07
N PRO A 35 -1.22 1.58 12.95
CA PRO A 35 0.23 1.49 12.76
C PRO A 35 0.57 0.76 11.47
N VAL A 36 1.65 1.17 10.80
CA VAL A 36 2.13 0.51 9.58
C VAL A 36 2.36 -0.99 9.83
N ALA A 37 2.90 -1.35 11.00
CA ALA A 37 3.16 -2.75 11.33
C ALA A 37 1.89 -3.61 11.24
N GLU A 38 0.75 -3.08 11.65
CA GLU A 38 -0.52 -3.81 11.60
C GLU A 38 -0.99 -3.98 10.15
N VAL A 39 -0.85 -2.94 9.34
CA VAL A 39 -1.17 -3.03 7.91
C VAL A 39 -0.28 -4.06 7.22
N LEU A 40 1.00 -4.11 7.57
CA LEU A 40 1.92 -5.11 7.02
C LEU A 40 1.48 -6.54 7.34
N GLU A 41 0.94 -6.78 8.52
CA GLU A 41 0.39 -8.09 8.88
C GLU A 41 -0.77 -8.47 7.96
N TRP A 42 -1.68 -7.53 7.72
CA TRP A 42 -2.80 -7.75 6.81
C TRP A 42 -2.35 -8.04 5.38
N LEU A 43 -1.24 -7.43 4.97
CA LEU A 43 -0.68 -7.63 3.63
C LEU A 43 0.24 -8.85 3.55
N SER A 44 0.47 -9.53 4.68
CA SER A 44 1.38 -10.68 4.78
C SER A 44 2.81 -10.32 4.39
N ILE A 45 3.23 -9.10 4.76
CA ILE A 45 4.60 -8.62 4.53
C ILE A 45 5.35 -8.69 5.85
N SER A 46 6.42 -9.51 5.90
CA SER A 46 7.24 -9.60 7.11
C SER A 46 8.07 -8.32 7.29
N PRO A 47 8.49 -7.99 8.53
CA PRO A 47 9.34 -6.82 8.76
C PRO A 47 10.62 -6.84 7.93
N ARG A 48 11.23 -8.00 7.74
CA ARG A 48 12.45 -8.14 6.93
C ARG A 48 12.16 -7.80 5.46
N THR A 49 11.06 -8.33 4.92
CA THR A 49 10.65 -8.03 3.55
C THR A 49 10.33 -6.54 3.41
N TRP A 50 9.67 -5.96 4.40
CA TRP A 50 9.33 -4.54 4.39
C TRP A 50 10.58 -3.65 4.29
N VAL A 51 11.62 -3.96 5.06
CA VAL A 51 12.89 -3.22 4.97
C VAL A 51 13.44 -3.28 3.55
N ARG A 52 13.41 -4.45 2.94
CA ARG A 52 13.88 -4.63 1.56
C ARG A 52 13.07 -3.80 0.58
N ARG A 53 11.73 -3.82 0.70
CA ARG A 53 10.86 -3.07 -0.19
C ARG A 53 11.08 -1.57 -0.07
N LYS A 54 11.30 -1.07 1.16
CA LYS A 54 11.60 0.35 1.35
C LYS A 54 12.86 0.78 0.61
N GLN A 55 13.87 -0.10 0.56
CA GLN A 55 15.09 0.18 -0.18
C GLN A 55 14.86 0.16 -1.69
N GLN A 56 13.97 -0.70 -2.18
CA GLN A 56 13.62 -0.78 -3.58
C GLN A 56 12.65 0.31 -4.02
N GLY A 57 11.86 0.83 -3.10
CA GLY A 57 10.88 1.87 -3.37
C GLY A 57 9.52 1.37 -3.84
N VAL A 58 9.41 0.09 -4.23
CA VAL A 58 8.17 -0.49 -4.76
C VAL A 58 7.92 -1.87 -4.15
N LEU A 59 6.65 -2.27 -4.16
CA LEU A 59 6.21 -3.59 -3.73
C LEU A 59 6.28 -4.57 -4.91
N ASP A 60 6.30 -5.87 -4.61
CA ASP A 60 6.15 -6.85 -5.68
C ASP A 60 4.69 -6.92 -6.16
N VAL A 61 4.43 -7.71 -7.21
CA VAL A 61 3.11 -7.77 -7.83
C VAL A 61 2.04 -8.26 -6.85
N LEU A 62 2.33 -9.30 -6.07
CA LEU A 62 1.37 -9.86 -5.11
C LEU A 62 1.07 -8.88 -3.99
N GLU A 63 2.10 -8.24 -3.46
CA GLU A 63 1.96 -7.24 -2.40
C GLU A 63 1.16 -6.04 -2.91
N GLY A 64 1.48 -5.57 -4.11
CA GLY A 64 0.76 -4.47 -4.74
C GLY A 64 -0.71 -4.77 -4.97
N ASP A 65 -1.03 -6.00 -5.39
CA ASP A 65 -2.41 -6.43 -5.56
C ASP A 65 -3.18 -6.39 -4.24
N ARG A 66 -2.55 -6.83 -3.15
CA ARG A 66 -3.16 -6.78 -1.82
C ARG A 66 -3.42 -5.34 -1.37
N VAL A 67 -2.50 -4.43 -1.63
CA VAL A 67 -2.69 -3.00 -1.33
C VAL A 67 -3.86 -2.45 -2.14
N ALA A 68 -3.97 -2.81 -3.41
CA ALA A 68 -5.08 -2.37 -4.25
C ALA A 68 -6.43 -2.85 -3.71
N ARG A 69 -6.49 -4.08 -3.20
CA ARG A 69 -7.70 -4.62 -2.57
C ARG A 69 -8.04 -3.87 -1.30
N LEU A 70 -7.03 -3.58 -0.47
CA LEU A 70 -7.22 -2.81 0.75
C LEU A 70 -7.74 -1.41 0.42
N HIS A 71 -7.20 -0.80 -0.62
CA HIS A 71 -7.66 0.50 -1.10
C HIS A 71 -9.15 0.49 -1.43
N ARG A 72 -9.64 -0.54 -2.11
CA ARG A 72 -11.07 -0.66 -2.44
C ARG A 72 -11.93 -0.76 -1.18
N LEU A 73 -11.45 -1.50 -0.17
CA LEU A 73 -12.16 -1.61 1.11
C LEU A 73 -12.23 -0.27 1.84
N VAL A 74 -11.13 0.47 1.85
CA VAL A 74 -11.08 1.79 2.47
C VAL A 74 -12.06 2.74 1.79
N ARG A 75 -12.12 2.73 0.47
CA ARG A 75 -13.05 3.58 -0.28
C ARG A 75 -14.51 3.26 0.02
N ARG A 76 -14.83 1.98 0.22
CA ARG A 76 -16.19 1.58 0.58
C ARG A 76 -16.57 2.04 1.97
N ALA A 77 -15.62 2.09 2.90
CA ALA A 77 -15.86 2.48 4.28
C ALA A 77 -16.03 4.00 4.43
N GLN A 78 -15.57 4.74 3.45
CA GLN A 78 -15.72 6.19 3.42
C GLN A 78 -17.01 6.56 2.70
#